data_b9d6a6b1d822ed59c3c834d6bc2c499d
#
_entry.id   b9d6a6b1d822ed59c3c834d6bc2c499d
#
_cell.length_a   1.000
_cell.length_b   1.000
_cell.length_c   1.000
_cell.angle_alpha   90.00
_cell.angle_beta   90.00
_cell.angle_gamma   90.00
#
_symmetry.space_group_name_H-M   'P 1'
#
loop_
_entity.id
_entity.type
_entity.pdbx_description
1 polymer ?
#
loop_
_entity_poly.entity_id
_entity_poly.type
_entity_poly.pdbx_seq_one_letter_code
_entity_poly.pdbx_strand_id
1 'polypeptide(L)'
;MKFSVFTASTPDWASEQAATILAGQGWDGIEWRITDQQDAETPGFWAGNRSSWPLTGLEQNLAEIARITASAGLEFSGIGGYAQASNHEDVERMLAATAELGARQVRVTMPNLDANADRDYRDLFAETRTDLEWVQTRAEAHGVKALVELHHRTITSSASAALRLIDGLDPDRVGVIHDLGNLVIEGQEDFTAAFQLLGPYLAHVHVKNAVWAPTAEPGFDGATIWENRWAPLRAGQADVEAYFTALARHGYDGWVTLEDFSTELPLAERTADNLAYVKAVHARTTAAANV
;
A
#
# COMPACT_ATOMS: atom_id res chain seq x y z
N MET A 1 -0.56 -12.59 -12.07
CA MET A 1 -0.88 -11.57 -11.06
C MET A 1 -2.32 -11.73 -10.59
N LYS A 2 -2.63 -11.43 -9.31
CA LYS A 2 -3.97 -11.32 -8.73
C LYS A 2 -4.25 -9.88 -8.36
N PHE A 3 -5.53 -9.48 -8.37
CA PHE A 3 -5.94 -8.11 -8.15
C PHE A 3 -6.77 -7.98 -6.88
N SER A 4 -6.45 -6.98 -6.04
CA SER A 4 -7.16 -6.70 -4.79
C SER A 4 -7.39 -5.21 -4.58
N VAL A 5 -8.15 -4.86 -3.56
CA VAL A 5 -8.38 -3.47 -3.16
C VAL A 5 -7.93 -3.29 -1.72
N PHE A 6 -7.18 -2.22 -1.45
CA PHE A 6 -6.89 -1.76 -0.10
C PHE A 6 -8.07 -0.94 0.44
N THR A 7 -8.63 -1.36 1.56
CA THR A 7 -9.90 -0.79 2.07
C THR A 7 -9.78 0.62 2.62
N ALA A 8 -8.57 1.19 2.71
CA ALA A 8 -8.42 2.63 2.92
C ALA A 8 -9.16 3.44 1.85
N SER A 9 -9.23 2.94 0.61
CA SER A 9 -9.86 3.60 -0.53
C SER A 9 -11.38 3.37 -0.64
N THR A 10 -12.01 2.63 0.32
CA THR A 10 -13.44 2.31 0.29
C THR A 10 -14.22 2.81 1.52
N PRO A 11 -14.08 4.11 1.90
CA PRO A 11 -14.52 4.60 3.20
C PRO A 11 -16.02 4.50 3.46
N ASP A 12 -16.86 4.54 2.42
CA ASP A 12 -18.32 4.57 2.55
C ASP A 12 -18.95 3.21 2.85
N TRP A 13 -18.24 2.13 2.57
CA TRP A 13 -18.77 0.78 2.73
C TRP A 13 -18.40 0.20 4.10
N ALA A 14 -19.39 -0.38 4.77
CA ALA A 14 -19.10 -1.27 5.88
C ALA A 14 -18.32 -2.50 5.38
N SER A 15 -17.54 -3.14 6.26
CA SER A 15 -16.62 -4.23 5.88
C SER A 15 -17.32 -5.35 5.10
N GLU A 16 -18.49 -5.82 5.53
CA GLU A 16 -19.25 -6.87 4.83
C GLU A 16 -19.77 -6.40 3.46
N GLN A 17 -20.18 -5.13 3.36
CA GLN A 17 -20.58 -4.52 2.09
C GLN A 17 -19.39 -4.39 1.13
N ALA A 18 -18.23 -3.95 1.62
CA ALA A 18 -17.00 -3.86 0.82
C ALA A 18 -16.64 -5.23 0.23
N ALA A 19 -16.55 -6.26 1.06
CA ALA A 19 -16.23 -7.60 0.61
C ALA A 19 -17.23 -8.13 -0.44
N THR A 20 -18.54 -7.95 -0.18
CA THR A 20 -19.61 -8.40 -1.10
C THR A 20 -19.53 -7.71 -2.46
N ILE A 21 -19.36 -6.39 -2.48
CA ILE A 21 -19.29 -5.61 -3.73
C ILE A 21 -18.04 -5.99 -4.50
N LEU A 22 -16.87 -6.03 -3.85
CA LEU A 22 -15.61 -6.36 -4.50
C LEU A 22 -15.65 -7.77 -5.10
N ALA A 23 -16.15 -8.77 -4.37
CA ALA A 23 -16.35 -10.12 -4.89
C ALA A 23 -17.29 -10.14 -6.10
N GLY A 24 -18.42 -9.42 -6.01
CA GLY A 24 -19.40 -9.29 -7.12
C GLY A 24 -18.83 -8.62 -8.37
N GLN A 25 -17.83 -7.76 -8.23
CA GLN A 25 -17.09 -7.14 -9.33
C GLN A 25 -16.01 -8.07 -9.93
N GLY A 26 -15.65 -9.15 -9.26
CA GLY A 26 -14.65 -10.12 -9.72
C GLY A 26 -13.21 -9.78 -9.33
N TRP A 27 -13.02 -9.09 -8.19
CA TRP A 27 -11.73 -8.97 -7.53
C TRP A 27 -11.30 -10.31 -6.94
N ASP A 28 -9.99 -10.59 -6.93
CA ASP A 28 -9.45 -11.84 -6.40
C ASP A 28 -9.25 -11.78 -4.88
N GLY A 29 -9.04 -10.58 -4.32
CA GLY A 29 -8.73 -10.42 -2.92
C GLY A 29 -9.02 -9.04 -2.36
N ILE A 30 -8.69 -8.90 -1.08
CA ILE A 30 -8.86 -7.68 -0.31
C ILE A 30 -7.65 -7.48 0.61
N GLU A 31 -7.26 -6.23 0.80
CA GLU A 31 -6.29 -5.80 1.79
C GLU A 31 -7.01 -4.96 2.85
N TRP A 32 -7.22 -5.51 4.02
CA TRP A 32 -7.90 -4.80 5.09
C TRP A 32 -7.01 -3.74 5.72
N ARG A 33 -7.55 -2.52 5.80
CA ARG A 33 -6.92 -1.45 6.57
C ARG A 33 -7.14 -1.69 8.05
N ILE A 34 -6.04 -1.75 8.83
CA ILE A 34 -6.06 -1.91 10.29
C ILE A 34 -5.34 -0.74 10.92
N THR A 35 -6.10 0.11 11.60
CA THR A 35 -5.60 1.30 12.30
C THR A 35 -6.66 1.85 13.24
N ASP A 36 -6.24 2.45 14.34
CA ASP A 36 -7.11 3.34 15.07
C ASP A 36 -7.27 4.65 14.29
N GLN A 37 -8.47 5.18 14.24
CA GLN A 37 -8.79 6.37 13.46
C GLN A 37 -9.73 7.28 14.26
N GLN A 38 -9.74 8.56 13.89
CA GLN A 38 -10.71 9.51 14.43
C GLN A 38 -12.10 9.22 13.86
N ASP A 39 -13.11 9.43 14.69
CA ASP A 39 -14.50 9.42 14.24
C ASP A 39 -14.75 10.62 13.31
N ALA A 40 -15.62 10.43 12.33
CA ALA A 40 -16.09 11.49 11.46
C ALA A 40 -17.57 11.32 11.15
N GLU A 41 -18.30 12.43 11.05
CA GLU A 41 -19.72 12.42 10.70
C GLU A 41 -19.94 11.87 9.28
N THR A 42 -19.06 12.28 8.37
CA THR A 42 -19.03 11.77 6.98
C THR A 42 -17.82 10.85 6.82
N PRO A 43 -17.99 9.63 6.28
CA PRO A 43 -16.87 8.74 6.04
C PRO A 43 -15.83 9.37 5.11
N GLY A 44 -14.56 9.20 5.45
CA GLY A 44 -13.43 9.66 4.65
C GLY A 44 -12.31 8.63 4.64
N PHE A 45 -11.35 8.80 3.75
CA PHE A 45 -10.24 7.83 3.61
C PHE A 45 -9.44 7.66 4.91
N TRP A 46 -9.30 8.73 5.71
CA TRP A 46 -8.41 8.77 6.87
C TRP A 46 -9.12 8.87 8.21
N ALA A 47 -10.41 9.25 8.23
CA ALA A 47 -11.25 9.34 9.41
C ALA A 47 -12.65 8.83 9.12
N GLY A 48 -13.27 8.14 10.05
CA GLY A 48 -14.61 7.56 9.91
C GLY A 48 -14.74 6.52 8.79
N ASN A 49 -13.64 5.95 8.32
CA ASN A 49 -13.63 4.94 7.26
C ASN A 49 -14.29 3.64 7.76
N ARG A 50 -15.41 3.27 7.17
CA ARG A 50 -16.24 2.13 7.60
C ARG A 50 -15.68 0.76 7.22
N SER A 51 -14.70 0.73 6.29
CA SER A 51 -14.01 -0.49 5.88
C SER A 51 -12.69 -0.71 6.64
N SER A 52 -12.42 0.07 7.69
CA SER A 52 -11.23 -0.08 8.52
C SER A 52 -11.54 -0.83 9.80
N TRP A 53 -10.58 -1.60 10.28
CA TRP A 53 -10.64 -2.29 11.56
C TRP A 53 -9.74 -1.60 12.56
N PRO A 54 -10.14 -1.51 13.84
CA PRO A 54 -9.29 -0.90 14.87
C PRO A 54 -8.08 -1.78 15.16
N LEU A 55 -6.94 -1.15 15.41
CA LEU A 55 -5.73 -1.81 15.88
C LEU A 55 -5.87 -2.16 17.37
N THR A 56 -6.42 -1.24 18.16
CA THR A 56 -6.75 -1.50 19.56
C THR A 56 -7.85 -2.56 19.67
N GLY A 57 -7.54 -3.67 20.34
CA GLY A 57 -8.47 -4.80 20.47
C GLY A 57 -8.68 -5.60 19.18
N LEU A 58 -7.71 -5.58 18.27
CA LEU A 58 -7.75 -6.29 16.98
C LEU A 58 -8.10 -7.77 17.16
N GLU A 59 -7.59 -8.41 18.19
CA GLU A 59 -7.80 -9.81 18.52
C GLU A 59 -9.29 -10.19 18.62
N GLN A 60 -10.13 -9.25 19.03
CA GLN A 60 -11.58 -9.45 19.17
C GLN A 60 -12.29 -9.46 17.81
N ASN A 61 -11.65 -8.95 16.77
CA ASN A 61 -12.23 -8.79 15.43
C ASN A 61 -11.76 -9.87 14.43
N LEU A 62 -10.71 -10.65 14.75
CA LEU A 62 -10.08 -11.56 13.79
C LEU A 62 -11.06 -12.59 13.22
N ALA A 63 -11.91 -13.19 14.07
CA ALA A 63 -12.92 -14.16 13.62
C ALA A 63 -13.90 -13.54 12.62
N GLU A 64 -14.29 -12.28 12.82
CA GLU A 64 -15.22 -11.56 11.94
C GLU A 64 -14.54 -11.16 10.63
N ILE A 65 -13.31 -10.67 10.67
CA ILE A 65 -12.49 -10.37 9.47
C ILE A 65 -12.36 -11.62 8.61
N ALA A 66 -12.00 -12.75 9.22
CA ALA A 66 -11.85 -14.03 8.52
C ALA A 66 -13.19 -14.48 7.92
N ARG A 67 -14.28 -14.40 8.70
CA ARG A 67 -15.62 -14.78 8.26
C ARG A 67 -16.07 -13.97 7.04
N ILE A 68 -15.96 -12.65 7.10
CA ILE A 68 -16.38 -11.75 6.02
C ILE A 68 -15.60 -12.05 4.76
N THR A 69 -14.27 -12.14 4.85
CA THR A 69 -13.39 -12.40 3.71
C THR A 69 -13.69 -13.75 3.05
N ALA A 70 -13.79 -14.81 3.86
CA ALA A 70 -14.09 -16.16 3.37
C ALA A 70 -15.51 -16.27 2.77
N SER A 71 -16.51 -15.66 3.41
CA SER A 71 -17.90 -15.69 2.92
C SER A 71 -18.07 -15.00 1.57
N ALA A 72 -17.26 -14.00 1.29
CA ALA A 72 -17.21 -13.35 -0.02
C ALA A 72 -16.38 -14.12 -1.06
N GLY A 73 -15.62 -15.15 -0.67
CA GLY A 73 -14.72 -15.88 -1.55
C GLY A 73 -13.47 -15.10 -1.93
N LEU A 74 -13.12 -14.06 -1.18
CA LEU A 74 -11.91 -13.27 -1.39
C LEU A 74 -10.72 -13.87 -0.65
N GLU A 75 -9.51 -13.64 -1.19
CA GLU A 75 -8.25 -13.96 -0.51
C GLU A 75 -7.67 -12.70 0.16
N PHE A 76 -6.88 -12.89 1.21
CA PHE A 76 -6.06 -11.79 1.75
C PHE A 76 -4.88 -11.56 0.81
N SER A 77 -4.78 -10.37 0.21
CA SER A 77 -3.58 -9.96 -0.54
C SER A 77 -2.45 -9.53 0.39
N GLY A 78 -2.81 -9.00 1.54
CA GLY A 78 -1.99 -8.53 2.63
C GLY A 78 -2.88 -7.94 3.72
N ILE A 79 -2.23 -7.43 4.75
CA ILE A 79 -2.88 -6.61 5.78
C ILE A 79 -2.28 -5.21 5.71
N GLY A 80 -3.12 -4.21 5.46
CA GLY A 80 -2.73 -2.81 5.41
C GLY A 80 -2.58 -2.20 6.81
N GLY A 81 -1.55 -2.61 7.53
CA GLY A 81 -1.27 -2.17 8.89
C GLY A 81 -0.73 -0.75 8.96
N TYR A 82 -0.93 -0.10 10.12
CA TYR A 82 -0.39 1.22 10.43
C TYR A 82 0.50 1.22 11.68
N ALA A 83 0.87 0.05 12.21
CA ALA A 83 1.85 -0.05 13.27
C ALA A 83 3.20 0.49 12.79
N GLN A 84 3.78 1.45 13.52
CA GLN A 84 5.11 1.97 13.23
C GLN A 84 6.18 0.96 13.66
N ALA A 85 7.25 0.84 12.88
CA ALA A 85 8.35 -0.10 13.16
C ALA A 85 8.91 0.05 14.58
N SER A 86 8.92 1.26 15.13
CA SER A 86 9.38 1.56 16.49
C SER A 86 8.38 1.18 17.59
N ASN A 87 7.12 0.92 17.26
CA ASN A 87 6.12 0.45 18.22
C ASN A 87 6.05 -1.07 18.21
N HIS A 88 6.96 -1.70 18.94
CA HIS A 88 7.13 -3.14 18.95
C HIS A 88 5.87 -3.90 19.44
N GLU A 89 5.09 -3.33 20.36
CA GLU A 89 3.84 -3.94 20.84
C GLU A 89 2.80 -4.04 19.72
N ASP A 90 2.58 -2.96 18.99
CA ASP A 90 1.62 -2.92 17.88
C ASP A 90 2.09 -3.74 16.68
N VAL A 91 3.41 -3.75 16.40
CA VAL A 91 3.97 -4.61 15.35
C VAL A 91 3.77 -6.08 15.71
N GLU A 92 4.05 -6.49 16.96
CA GLU A 92 3.83 -7.85 17.42
C GLU A 92 2.36 -8.27 17.25
N ARG A 93 1.42 -7.42 17.68
CA ARG A 93 -0.03 -7.64 17.52
C ARG A 93 -0.40 -7.83 16.05
N MET A 94 0.13 -6.98 15.17
CA MET A 94 -0.13 -7.06 13.73
C MET A 94 0.43 -8.33 13.09
N LEU A 95 1.64 -8.74 13.43
CA LEU A 95 2.25 -9.97 12.92
C LEU A 95 1.48 -11.22 13.38
N ALA A 96 1.11 -11.27 14.65
CA ALA A 96 0.30 -12.36 15.21
C ALA A 96 -1.08 -12.45 14.56
N ALA A 97 -1.77 -11.31 14.43
CA ALA A 97 -3.07 -11.22 13.76
C ALA A 97 -3.00 -11.64 12.29
N THR A 98 -1.94 -11.24 11.59
CA THR A 98 -1.72 -11.62 10.19
C THR A 98 -1.60 -13.14 10.03
N ALA A 99 -0.84 -13.79 10.92
CA ALA A 99 -0.69 -15.23 10.93
C ALA A 99 -2.02 -15.94 11.26
N GLU A 100 -2.76 -15.46 12.26
CA GLU A 100 -4.06 -16.03 12.67
C GLU A 100 -5.10 -15.92 11.57
N LEU A 101 -5.13 -14.80 10.82
CA LEU A 101 -6.01 -14.61 9.66
C LEU A 101 -5.61 -15.49 8.46
N GLY A 102 -4.45 -16.11 8.47
CA GLY A 102 -3.91 -16.85 7.34
C GLY A 102 -3.41 -15.97 6.19
N ALA A 103 -3.25 -14.66 6.43
CA ALA A 103 -2.58 -13.76 5.52
C ALA A 103 -1.05 -13.99 5.57
N ARG A 104 -0.36 -13.68 4.48
CA ARG A 104 1.07 -13.97 4.37
C ARG A 104 1.96 -12.77 4.67
N GLN A 105 1.40 -11.57 4.63
CA GLN A 105 2.17 -10.34 4.71
C GLN A 105 1.36 -9.19 5.31
N VAL A 106 2.07 -8.28 5.94
CA VAL A 106 1.49 -7.10 6.60
C VAL A 106 2.39 -5.88 6.46
N ARG A 107 1.80 -4.73 6.19
CA ARG A 107 2.53 -3.47 6.16
C ARG A 107 2.92 -3.02 7.57
N VAL A 108 4.19 -2.63 7.72
CA VAL A 108 4.74 -1.92 8.88
C VAL A 108 5.17 -0.54 8.40
N THR A 109 4.72 0.52 9.07
CA THR A 109 4.98 1.89 8.62
C THR A 109 6.34 2.42 9.06
N MET A 110 6.95 3.22 8.18
CA MET A 110 8.23 3.86 8.40
C MET A 110 8.06 5.30 8.93
N PRO A 111 9.07 5.85 9.59
CA PRO A 111 9.01 7.21 10.09
C PRO A 111 8.67 8.23 9.02
N ASN A 112 7.69 9.08 9.32
CA ASN A 112 7.34 10.24 8.52
C ASN A 112 8.31 11.40 8.82
N LEU A 113 8.87 12.03 7.79
CA LEU A 113 9.88 13.08 7.94
C LEU A 113 9.30 14.38 8.51
N ASP A 114 8.05 14.72 8.18
CA ASP A 114 7.42 15.93 8.72
C ASP A 114 7.19 15.80 10.25
N ALA A 115 6.77 14.61 10.69
CA ALA A 115 6.57 14.31 12.11
C ALA A 115 7.89 14.21 12.89
N ASN A 116 9.02 14.08 12.20
CA ASN A 116 10.37 13.96 12.75
C ASN A 116 11.30 15.08 12.26
N ALA A 117 10.75 16.25 11.92
CA ALA A 117 11.51 17.35 11.32
C ALA A 117 12.66 17.88 12.21
N ASP A 118 12.55 17.74 13.54
CA ASP A 118 13.57 18.17 14.50
C ASP A 118 14.65 17.10 14.76
N ARG A 119 14.57 15.93 14.12
CA ARG A 119 15.51 14.81 14.30
C ARG A 119 16.56 14.78 13.21
N ASP A 120 17.77 14.35 13.54
CA ASP A 120 18.79 14.04 12.53
C ASP A 120 18.35 12.81 11.71
N TYR A 121 18.39 12.94 10.38
CA TYR A 121 17.97 11.87 9.47
C TYR A 121 18.80 10.60 9.63
N ARG A 122 20.09 10.71 9.94
CA ARG A 122 20.99 9.55 10.08
C ARG A 122 20.68 8.75 11.32
N ASP A 123 20.37 9.45 12.42
CA ASP A 123 19.97 8.83 13.68
C ASP A 123 18.62 8.12 13.52
N LEU A 124 17.64 8.82 12.90
CA LEU A 124 16.34 8.24 12.58
C LEU A 124 16.46 6.99 11.71
N PHE A 125 17.33 7.03 10.71
CA PHE A 125 17.59 5.90 9.82
C PHE A 125 18.24 4.72 10.56
N ALA A 126 19.23 4.97 11.41
CA ALA A 126 19.93 3.95 12.18
C ALA A 126 19.01 3.26 13.20
N GLU A 127 18.19 4.04 13.88
CA GLU A 127 17.19 3.50 14.83
C GLU A 127 16.16 2.65 14.10
N THR A 128 15.60 3.14 12.98
CA THR A 128 14.63 2.38 12.19
C THR A 128 15.22 1.09 11.64
N ARG A 129 16.51 1.08 11.26
CA ARG A 129 17.20 -0.14 10.86
C ARG A 129 17.22 -1.16 12.00
N THR A 130 17.52 -0.73 13.22
CA THR A 130 17.51 -1.61 14.42
C THR A 130 16.11 -2.16 14.69
N ASP A 131 15.08 -1.31 14.56
CA ASP A 131 13.68 -1.76 14.70
C ASP A 131 13.32 -2.82 13.65
N LEU A 132 13.75 -2.64 12.39
CA LEU A 132 13.49 -3.62 11.32
C LEU A 132 14.23 -4.95 11.52
N GLU A 133 15.40 -4.97 12.13
CA GLU A 133 16.08 -6.20 12.52
C GLU A 133 15.26 -6.98 13.57
N TRP A 134 14.65 -6.26 14.52
CA TRP A 134 13.70 -6.85 15.45
C TRP A 134 12.42 -7.33 14.76
N VAL A 135 11.82 -6.50 13.89
CA VAL A 135 10.62 -6.84 13.10
C VAL A 135 10.85 -8.11 12.29
N GLN A 136 12.00 -8.25 11.62
CA GLN A 136 12.37 -9.46 10.88
C GLN A 136 12.30 -10.71 11.78
N THR A 137 12.91 -10.64 12.97
CA THR A 137 12.93 -11.76 13.92
C THR A 137 11.51 -12.16 14.35
N ARG A 138 10.63 -11.16 14.55
CA ARG A 138 9.24 -11.42 14.90
C ARG A 138 8.43 -11.95 13.73
N ALA A 139 8.63 -11.41 12.52
CA ALA A 139 8.00 -11.91 11.30
C ALA A 139 8.35 -13.37 11.03
N GLU A 140 9.60 -13.78 11.29
CA GLU A 140 10.02 -15.17 11.22
C GLU A 140 9.28 -16.04 12.25
N ALA A 141 9.19 -15.60 13.50
CA ALA A 141 8.51 -16.33 14.56
C ALA A 141 7.02 -16.58 14.27
N HIS A 142 6.35 -15.66 13.56
CA HIS A 142 4.95 -15.79 13.14
C HIS A 142 4.78 -16.44 11.75
N GLY A 143 5.87 -16.67 11.01
CA GLY A 143 5.81 -17.26 9.67
C GLY A 143 5.18 -16.33 8.61
N VAL A 144 5.26 -15.03 8.81
CA VAL A 144 4.73 -14.00 7.92
C VAL A 144 5.83 -13.08 7.39
N LYS A 145 5.50 -12.18 6.47
CA LYS A 145 6.42 -11.18 5.94
C LYS A 145 5.98 -9.77 6.35
N ALA A 146 6.87 -8.98 6.92
CA ALA A 146 6.67 -7.56 7.15
C ALA A 146 6.99 -6.77 5.88
N LEU A 147 6.15 -5.82 5.50
CA LEU A 147 6.32 -5.02 4.31
C LEU A 147 6.59 -3.55 4.64
N VAL A 148 7.64 -3.03 4.04
CA VAL A 148 8.00 -1.60 4.03
C VAL A 148 7.40 -0.98 2.78
N GLU A 149 6.59 0.05 2.92
CA GLU A 149 6.02 0.75 1.76
C GLU A 149 6.93 1.86 1.26
N LEU A 150 7.05 2.00 -0.07
CA LEU A 150 7.58 3.22 -0.68
C LEU A 150 6.53 4.32 -0.53
N HIS A 151 6.72 5.19 0.47
CA HIS A 151 5.72 6.21 0.80
C HIS A 151 6.36 7.59 0.82
N HIS A 152 5.71 8.54 0.16
CA HIS A 152 6.14 9.94 0.14
C HIS A 152 6.27 10.50 1.57
N ARG A 153 7.22 11.42 1.75
CA ARG A 153 7.54 12.05 3.05
C ARG A 153 7.97 11.08 4.15
N THR A 154 8.49 9.90 3.77
CA THR A 154 9.10 8.96 4.72
C THR A 154 10.55 8.70 4.37
N ILE A 155 11.27 8.02 5.26
CA ILE A 155 12.66 7.61 5.00
C ILE A 155 12.77 6.53 3.90
N THR A 156 11.65 5.99 3.42
CA THR A 156 11.55 4.97 2.37
C THR A 156 10.78 5.47 1.17
N SER A 157 11.01 6.71 0.74
CA SER A 157 10.27 7.35 -0.35
C SER A 157 10.63 6.86 -1.75
N SER A 158 11.60 5.97 -1.90
CA SER A 158 12.03 5.39 -3.18
C SER A 158 12.60 3.98 -3.01
N ALA A 159 12.72 3.22 -4.10
CA ALA A 159 13.34 1.89 -4.08
C ALA A 159 14.78 1.95 -3.55
N SER A 160 15.54 2.96 -3.96
CA SER A 160 16.90 3.18 -3.49
C SER A 160 16.98 3.47 -1.99
N ALA A 161 16.03 4.27 -1.47
CA ALA A 161 15.98 4.58 -0.04
C ALA A 161 15.57 3.35 0.78
N ALA A 162 14.54 2.62 0.33
CA ALA A 162 14.10 1.40 0.99
C ALA A 162 15.20 0.33 0.99
N LEU A 163 15.86 0.08 -0.13
CA LEU A 163 16.93 -0.91 -0.19
C LEU A 163 18.07 -0.58 0.77
N ARG A 164 18.50 0.68 0.84
CA ARG A 164 19.53 1.09 1.83
C ARG A 164 19.14 0.75 3.27
N LEU A 165 17.85 0.80 3.57
CA LEU A 165 17.34 0.52 4.91
C LEU A 165 17.26 -0.98 5.21
N ILE A 166 16.87 -1.79 4.21
CA ILE A 166 16.59 -3.23 4.40
C ILE A 166 17.69 -4.15 3.89
N ASP A 167 18.73 -3.63 3.22
CA ASP A 167 19.82 -4.43 2.66
C ASP A 167 20.44 -5.34 3.70
N GLY A 168 20.60 -6.64 3.35
CA GLY A 168 21.09 -7.67 4.25
C GLY A 168 20.05 -8.24 5.24
N LEU A 169 18.80 -7.77 5.25
CA LEU A 169 17.71 -8.48 5.91
C LEU A 169 17.23 -9.65 5.03
N ASP A 170 16.55 -10.62 5.66
CA ASP A 170 16.00 -11.77 4.93
C ASP A 170 14.79 -11.35 4.07
N PRO A 171 14.85 -11.46 2.74
CA PRO A 171 13.75 -11.10 1.86
C PRO A 171 12.51 -12.00 2.01
N ASP A 172 12.64 -13.16 2.66
CA ASP A 172 11.48 -13.98 3.00
C ASP A 172 10.71 -13.45 4.21
N ARG A 173 11.30 -12.54 4.99
CA ARG A 173 10.73 -11.96 6.22
C ARG A 173 10.46 -10.48 6.14
N VAL A 174 11.24 -9.74 5.34
CA VAL A 174 11.04 -8.32 5.10
C VAL A 174 10.99 -8.09 3.60
N GLY A 175 9.97 -7.37 3.14
CA GLY A 175 9.78 -7.04 1.74
C GLY A 175 9.36 -5.59 1.55
N VAL A 176 9.17 -5.21 0.29
CA VAL A 176 8.79 -3.87 -0.12
C VAL A 176 7.44 -3.90 -0.82
N ILE A 177 6.57 -2.97 -0.45
CA ILE A 177 5.44 -2.54 -1.26
C ILE A 177 5.93 -1.43 -2.17
N HIS A 178 5.97 -1.68 -3.47
CA HIS A 178 6.24 -0.63 -4.45
C HIS A 178 4.94 0.09 -4.80
N ASP A 179 4.81 1.33 -4.34
CA ASP A 179 3.60 2.13 -4.52
C ASP A 179 3.77 3.14 -5.65
N LEU A 180 3.03 2.93 -6.74
CA LEU A 180 3.12 3.75 -7.95
C LEU A 180 2.74 5.21 -7.72
N GLY A 181 1.66 5.49 -6.98
CA GLY A 181 1.17 6.86 -6.80
C GLY A 181 2.00 7.69 -5.84
N ASN A 182 2.56 7.07 -4.81
CA ASN A 182 3.47 7.75 -3.90
C ASN A 182 4.73 8.25 -4.62
N LEU A 183 5.22 7.51 -5.60
CA LEU A 183 6.39 7.90 -6.41
C LEU A 183 6.11 9.14 -7.29
N VAL A 184 4.88 9.38 -7.72
CA VAL A 184 4.53 10.62 -8.43
C VAL A 184 4.76 11.84 -7.53
N ILE A 185 4.53 11.69 -6.23
CA ILE A 185 4.64 12.79 -5.27
C ILE A 185 6.11 13.06 -4.91
N GLU A 186 6.90 12.04 -4.66
CA GLU A 186 8.26 12.17 -4.13
C GLU A 186 9.34 12.21 -5.21
N GLY A 187 9.04 11.79 -6.40
CA GLY A 187 9.98 11.67 -7.52
C GLY A 187 10.07 10.24 -8.03
N GLN A 188 9.73 10.07 -9.30
CA GLN A 188 9.63 8.77 -9.94
C GLN A 188 11.02 8.25 -10.34
N GLU A 189 11.38 7.05 -9.85
CA GLU A 189 12.49 6.27 -10.39
C GLU A 189 12.05 5.52 -11.66
N ASP A 190 13.00 5.13 -12.52
CA ASP A 190 12.74 4.19 -13.61
C ASP A 190 12.23 2.86 -13.04
N PHE A 191 11.06 2.40 -13.48
CA PHE A 191 10.40 1.22 -12.92
C PHE A 191 11.23 -0.06 -13.09
N THR A 192 11.87 -0.24 -14.24
CA THR A 192 12.69 -1.42 -14.50
C THR A 192 13.92 -1.44 -13.59
N ALA A 193 14.57 -0.29 -13.44
CA ALA A 193 15.72 -0.15 -12.54
C ALA A 193 15.32 -0.34 -11.08
N ALA A 194 14.18 0.23 -10.66
CA ALA A 194 13.66 0.08 -9.30
C ALA A 194 13.38 -1.39 -8.95
N PHE A 195 12.71 -2.14 -9.84
CA PHE A 195 12.42 -3.56 -9.61
C PHE A 195 13.69 -4.42 -9.62
N GLN A 196 14.63 -4.16 -10.52
CA GLN A 196 15.93 -4.84 -10.54
C GLN A 196 16.73 -4.56 -9.26
N LEU A 197 16.67 -3.32 -8.76
CA LEU A 197 17.34 -2.90 -7.53
C LEU A 197 16.74 -3.61 -6.30
N LEU A 198 15.42 -3.66 -6.20
CA LEU A 198 14.74 -4.35 -5.11
C LEU A 198 14.93 -5.86 -5.17
N GLY A 199 14.97 -6.44 -6.38
CA GLY A 199 15.17 -7.87 -6.57
C GLY A 199 14.19 -8.71 -5.73
N PRO A 200 14.67 -9.60 -4.83
CA PRO A 200 13.82 -10.47 -4.03
C PRO A 200 13.02 -9.74 -2.96
N TYR A 201 13.33 -8.49 -2.66
CA TYR A 201 12.55 -7.67 -1.73
C TYR A 201 11.25 -7.12 -2.33
N LEU A 202 11.08 -7.11 -3.66
CA LEU A 202 9.81 -6.71 -4.27
C LEU A 202 8.72 -7.74 -3.95
N ALA A 203 7.94 -7.50 -2.91
CA ALA A 203 6.98 -8.46 -2.39
C ALA A 203 5.53 -8.13 -2.72
N HIS A 204 5.21 -6.86 -2.90
CA HIS A 204 3.85 -6.37 -3.11
C HIS A 204 3.85 -5.08 -3.93
N VAL A 205 2.74 -4.77 -4.59
CA VAL A 205 2.59 -3.50 -5.28
C VAL A 205 1.25 -2.85 -4.96
N HIS A 206 1.29 -1.54 -4.72
CA HIS A 206 0.10 -0.69 -4.65
C HIS A 206 0.01 0.15 -5.93
N VAL A 207 -1.19 0.25 -6.47
CA VAL A 207 -1.46 1.02 -7.68
C VAL A 207 -2.51 2.07 -7.39
N LYS A 208 -2.07 3.30 -7.39
CA LYS A 208 -2.85 4.52 -7.39
C LYS A 208 -2.19 5.53 -8.32
N ASN A 209 -2.83 6.65 -8.58
CA ASN A 209 -2.24 7.69 -9.41
C ASN A 209 -2.39 9.07 -8.77
N ALA A 210 -1.55 9.99 -9.15
CA ALA A 210 -1.52 11.34 -8.63
C ALA A 210 -1.08 12.32 -9.74
N VAL A 211 -1.30 13.61 -9.47
CA VAL A 211 -0.82 14.70 -10.31
C VAL A 211 -0.23 15.79 -9.44
N TRP A 212 0.77 16.49 -9.95
CA TRP A 212 1.17 17.80 -9.46
C TRP A 212 0.43 18.87 -10.25
N ALA A 213 -0.24 19.78 -9.56
CA ALA A 213 -0.98 20.88 -10.15
C ALA A 213 -0.62 22.20 -9.46
N PRO A 214 -0.62 23.33 -10.20
CA PRO A 214 -0.47 24.62 -9.57
C PRO A 214 -1.68 24.93 -8.68
N THR A 215 -1.44 25.55 -7.54
CA THR A 215 -2.51 26.10 -6.70
C THR A 215 -3.15 27.32 -7.37
N ALA A 216 -4.39 27.66 -6.98
CA ALA A 216 -5.06 28.86 -7.48
C ALA A 216 -4.36 30.14 -7.03
N GLU A 217 -3.79 30.16 -5.84
CA GLU A 217 -3.10 31.31 -5.27
C GLU A 217 -1.59 31.17 -5.47
N PRO A 218 -0.92 32.24 -5.95
CA PRO A 218 0.51 32.26 -6.11
C PRO A 218 1.21 32.35 -4.73
N GLY A 219 2.45 31.89 -4.68
CA GLY A 219 3.35 32.09 -3.55
C GLY A 219 4.00 33.47 -3.55
N PHE A 220 5.08 33.56 -2.76
CA PHE A 220 5.87 34.79 -2.64
C PHE A 220 6.33 35.28 -4.01
N ASP A 221 6.14 36.58 -4.27
CA ASP A 221 6.55 37.27 -5.51
C ASP A 221 5.99 36.63 -6.79
N GLY A 222 4.79 36.09 -6.74
CA GLY A 222 4.13 35.49 -7.90
C GLY A 222 4.65 34.08 -8.28
N ALA A 223 5.46 33.48 -7.43
CA ALA A 223 5.96 32.14 -7.66
C ALA A 223 4.81 31.11 -7.69
N THR A 224 4.88 30.15 -8.61
CA THR A 224 3.93 29.05 -8.66
C THR A 224 4.11 28.12 -7.47
N ILE A 225 3.04 27.94 -6.69
CA ILE A 225 2.99 26.88 -5.66
C ILE A 225 2.37 25.64 -6.31
N TRP A 226 3.02 24.50 -6.11
CA TRP A 226 2.55 23.21 -6.61
C TRP A 226 2.00 22.39 -5.46
N GLU A 227 0.88 21.70 -5.70
CA GLU A 227 0.31 20.73 -4.78
C GLU A 227 0.10 19.38 -5.48
N ASN A 228 0.21 18.30 -4.73
CA ASN A 228 -0.16 16.99 -5.24
C ASN A 228 -1.64 16.72 -4.95
N ARG A 229 -2.29 16.03 -5.89
CA ARG A 229 -3.68 15.55 -5.77
C ARG A 229 -3.75 14.11 -6.25
N TRP A 230 -4.60 13.32 -5.61
CA TRP A 230 -4.93 12.00 -6.14
C TRP A 230 -5.71 12.14 -7.44
N ALA A 231 -5.49 11.22 -8.35
CA ALA A 231 -6.12 11.24 -9.67
C ALA A 231 -6.59 9.83 -10.06
N PRO A 232 -7.64 9.71 -10.90
CA PRO A 232 -8.02 8.44 -11.49
C PRO A 232 -6.83 7.78 -12.18
N LEU A 233 -6.79 6.45 -12.20
CA LEU A 233 -5.65 5.70 -12.76
C LEU A 233 -5.27 6.13 -14.17
N ARG A 234 -6.27 6.47 -15.01
CA ARG A 234 -6.06 6.90 -16.40
C ARG A 234 -5.67 8.37 -16.58
N ALA A 235 -5.83 9.18 -15.53
CA ALA A 235 -5.69 10.64 -15.63
C ALA A 235 -4.50 11.19 -14.82
N GLY A 236 -3.83 10.35 -14.04
CA GLY A 236 -2.65 10.75 -13.27
C GLY A 236 -1.37 10.77 -14.10
N GLN A 237 -0.29 11.23 -13.49
CA GLN A 237 1.02 11.39 -14.13
C GLN A 237 1.82 10.08 -14.20
N ALA A 238 1.49 9.07 -13.39
CA ALA A 238 2.13 7.77 -13.51
C ALA A 238 1.64 7.02 -14.75
N ASP A 239 2.57 6.51 -15.54
CA ASP A 239 2.29 5.64 -16.68
C ASP A 239 2.04 4.21 -16.19
N VAL A 240 0.76 3.87 -16.02
CA VAL A 240 0.32 2.56 -15.54
C VAL A 240 0.71 1.44 -16.53
N GLU A 241 0.70 1.68 -17.83
CA GLU A 241 1.08 0.68 -18.83
C GLU A 241 2.59 0.39 -18.79
N ALA A 242 3.42 1.44 -18.68
CA ALA A 242 4.87 1.27 -18.50
C ALA A 242 5.18 0.52 -17.21
N TYR A 243 4.44 0.81 -16.13
CA TYR A 243 4.58 0.12 -14.85
C TYR A 243 4.32 -1.38 -14.96
N PHE A 244 3.17 -1.77 -15.53
CA PHE A 244 2.82 -3.17 -15.75
C PHE A 244 3.78 -3.87 -16.73
N THR A 245 4.30 -3.15 -17.73
CA THR A 245 5.33 -3.66 -18.62
C THR A 245 6.61 -4.00 -17.85
N ALA A 246 7.03 -3.14 -16.95
CA ALA A 246 8.20 -3.38 -16.10
C ALA A 246 7.97 -4.55 -15.14
N LEU A 247 6.79 -4.65 -14.50
CA LEU A 247 6.42 -5.80 -13.67
C LEU A 247 6.48 -7.13 -14.45
N ALA A 248 5.91 -7.15 -15.66
CA ALA A 248 5.93 -8.34 -16.52
C ALA A 248 7.36 -8.74 -16.90
N ARG A 249 8.23 -7.78 -17.26
CA ARG A 249 9.65 -8.02 -17.56
C ARG A 249 10.44 -8.50 -16.34
N HIS A 250 10.09 -8.04 -15.17
CA HIS A 250 10.69 -8.50 -13.91
C HIS A 250 10.23 -9.91 -13.53
N GLY A 251 9.14 -10.42 -14.15
CA GLY A 251 8.54 -11.71 -13.79
C GLY A 251 7.69 -11.64 -12.52
N TYR A 252 7.19 -10.46 -12.16
CA TYR A 252 6.33 -10.32 -10.99
C TYR A 252 4.96 -10.97 -11.26
N ASP A 253 4.55 -11.90 -10.40
CA ASP A 253 3.27 -12.62 -10.47
C ASP A 253 2.43 -12.52 -9.18
N GLY A 254 2.85 -11.65 -8.27
CA GLY A 254 2.21 -11.41 -6.98
C GLY A 254 0.90 -10.64 -7.05
N TRP A 255 0.55 -10.01 -5.95
CA TRP A 255 -0.62 -9.18 -5.79
C TRP A 255 -0.42 -7.76 -6.32
N VAL A 256 -1.42 -7.27 -7.02
CA VAL A 256 -1.57 -5.86 -7.41
C VAL A 256 -2.78 -5.30 -6.67
N THR A 257 -2.51 -4.49 -5.68
CA THR A 257 -3.55 -3.91 -4.82
C THR A 257 -3.86 -2.47 -5.26
N LEU A 258 -5.13 -2.21 -5.53
CA LEU A 258 -5.61 -0.88 -5.91
C LEU A 258 -5.92 -0.04 -4.68
N GLU A 259 -5.43 1.19 -4.69
CA GLU A 259 -5.56 2.17 -3.62
C GLU A 259 -5.99 3.54 -4.20
N ASP A 260 -7.06 3.57 -4.97
CA ASP A 260 -7.51 4.78 -5.64
C ASP A 260 -8.27 5.72 -4.70
N PHE A 261 -7.70 6.89 -4.44
CA PHE A 261 -8.29 7.96 -3.63
C PHE A 261 -8.93 9.07 -4.47
N SER A 262 -9.08 8.88 -5.78
CA SER A 262 -9.80 9.84 -6.61
C SER A 262 -11.31 9.85 -6.26
N THR A 263 -11.98 10.96 -6.53
CA THR A 263 -13.38 11.16 -6.17
C THR A 263 -14.26 11.54 -7.36
N GLU A 264 -13.74 11.43 -8.57
CA GLU A 264 -14.43 11.79 -9.81
C GLU A 264 -15.56 10.82 -10.15
N LEU A 265 -15.46 9.56 -9.72
CA LEU A 265 -16.48 8.55 -9.90
C LEU A 265 -17.08 8.11 -8.56
N PRO A 266 -18.35 7.74 -8.52
CA PRO A 266 -18.93 7.03 -7.37
C PRO A 266 -18.11 5.78 -7.03
N LEU A 267 -17.98 5.47 -5.75
CA LEU A 267 -17.07 4.43 -5.27
C LEU A 267 -17.24 3.07 -5.98
N ALA A 268 -18.48 2.61 -6.19
CA ALA A 268 -18.73 1.33 -6.87
C ALA A 268 -18.33 1.36 -8.36
N GLU A 269 -18.53 2.48 -9.04
CA GLU A 269 -18.13 2.65 -10.42
C GLU A 269 -16.60 2.75 -10.52
N ARG A 270 -15.96 3.49 -9.61
CA ARG A 270 -14.50 3.64 -9.53
C ARG A 270 -13.80 2.30 -9.36
N THR A 271 -14.24 1.47 -8.40
CA THR A 271 -13.64 0.15 -8.17
C THR A 271 -13.86 -0.80 -9.36
N ALA A 272 -15.03 -0.80 -9.98
CA ALA A 272 -15.31 -1.62 -11.17
C ALA A 272 -14.47 -1.16 -12.38
N ASP A 273 -14.38 0.14 -12.63
CA ASP A 273 -13.59 0.71 -13.72
C ASP A 273 -12.09 0.43 -13.53
N ASN A 274 -11.59 0.59 -12.32
CA ASN A 274 -10.20 0.29 -11.99
C ASN A 274 -9.85 -1.18 -12.29
N LEU A 275 -10.70 -2.13 -11.89
CA LEU A 275 -10.46 -3.55 -12.17
C LEU A 275 -10.45 -3.83 -13.68
N ALA A 276 -11.42 -3.29 -14.42
CA ALA A 276 -11.48 -3.45 -15.87
C ALA A 276 -10.21 -2.88 -16.55
N TYR A 277 -9.77 -1.71 -16.09
CA TYR A 277 -8.57 -1.06 -16.63
C TYR A 277 -7.30 -1.86 -16.37
N VAL A 278 -7.02 -2.23 -15.11
CA VAL A 278 -5.77 -2.94 -14.79
C VAL A 278 -5.73 -4.34 -15.41
N LYS A 279 -6.87 -5.03 -15.52
CA LYS A 279 -6.96 -6.31 -16.26
C LYS A 279 -6.65 -6.13 -17.74
N ALA A 280 -7.16 -5.08 -18.38
CA ALA A 280 -6.87 -4.79 -19.79
C ALA A 280 -5.39 -4.45 -20.01
N VAL A 281 -4.81 -3.61 -19.14
CA VAL A 281 -3.38 -3.26 -19.18
C VAL A 281 -2.52 -4.52 -18.98
N HIS A 282 -2.82 -5.34 -17.97
CA HIS A 282 -2.10 -6.58 -17.70
C HIS A 282 -2.12 -7.55 -18.89
N ALA A 283 -3.29 -7.75 -19.51
CA ALA A 283 -3.42 -8.61 -20.68
C ALA A 283 -2.56 -8.14 -21.87
N ARG A 284 -2.53 -6.82 -22.13
CA ARG A 284 -1.69 -6.21 -23.20
C ARG A 284 -0.20 -6.40 -22.94
N THR A 285 0.24 -6.08 -21.72
CA THR A 285 1.67 -6.10 -21.35
C THR A 285 2.22 -7.51 -21.29
N THR A 286 1.42 -8.49 -20.85
CA THR A 286 1.81 -9.92 -20.86
C THR A 286 1.91 -10.46 -22.28
N ALA A 287 1.01 -10.08 -23.18
CA ALA A 287 1.08 -10.47 -24.59
C ALA A 287 2.34 -9.92 -25.26
N ALA A 288 2.72 -8.69 -24.97
CA ALA A 288 3.92 -8.04 -25.51
C ALA A 288 5.23 -8.62 -24.96
N ALA A 289 5.24 -9.14 -23.74
CA ALA A 289 6.44 -9.73 -23.13
C ALA A 289 6.73 -11.15 -23.66
N ASN A 290 5.77 -11.81 -24.32
CA ASN A 290 5.92 -13.15 -24.88
C ASN A 290 6.30 -13.14 -26.38
N VAL A 291 6.53 -11.99 -26.98
CA VAL A 291 6.98 -11.79 -28.37
C VAL A 291 8.45 -11.36 -28.39
#